data_edab3a96908a6fb874daac7d3ae640ea
#
_entry.id   edab3a96908a6fb874daac7d3ae640ea
#
_cell.length_a   1.000
_cell.length_b   1.000
_cell.length_c   1.000
_cell.angle_alpha   90.00
_cell.angle_beta   90.00
_cell.angle_gamma   90.00
#
_symmetry.space_group_name_H-M   'P 1'
#
loop_
_entity.id
_entity.type
_entity.pdbx_description
1 polymer ?
#
loop_
_entity_poly.entity_id
_entity_poly.type
_entity_poly.pdbx_seq_one_letter_code
_entity_poly.pdbx_strand_id
1 'polypeptide(L)'
;MLEVKAAKLKNTGEIMEENNRLEEVNTEPAIQLIIPRGNGQEKVVSVARKKAVTMAGFFAAVFVCLAGAAGFYGWQYHHSKIDKAAYQEYLAHKSEQEAKIQSLLDDNEKMLRDMSEIHTLETKLRRAVIQNSGDRDFSSSLDSIGTTPGTKSTDPSYNGKGGPGADISMMDVAAAQNKNLTSQIDRQKKNMHELLSIIEGRNNRLSILPDLWPTDGGVISSLYGGRTGPINGGFDWHPGLDIAVDIGTPVYAAAMGTVEMAGWNGGYGQYVKIRHGNGYESAYGHMSGIAVTAGQQVRKGEIIGFVGSTGYSTGPHLHFEVFVDGENIDPLYMLKKAK
;
A
#
# COMPACT_ATOMS: atom_id res chain seq x y z
N MET A 1 -39.21 -25.43 17.23
CA MET A 1 -38.68 -25.98 18.50
C MET A 1 -37.20 -25.66 18.49
N LEU A 2 -36.85 -24.51 19.06
CA LEU A 2 -35.50 -23.98 19.11
C LEU A 2 -35.13 -23.79 20.58
N GLU A 3 -34.21 -24.61 21.07
CA GLU A 3 -33.67 -24.49 22.41
C GLU A 3 -32.56 -23.44 22.47
N VAL A 4 -32.74 -22.46 23.35
CA VAL A 4 -31.76 -21.48 23.74
C VAL A 4 -30.97 -22.04 24.91
N LYS A 5 -29.67 -22.27 24.80
CA LYS A 5 -28.77 -22.54 25.92
C LYS A 5 -28.12 -21.25 26.39
N ALA A 6 -28.54 -20.83 27.56
CA ALA A 6 -27.90 -19.78 28.35
C ALA A 6 -26.65 -20.31 29.06
N ALA A 7 -25.50 -19.66 28.91
CA ALA A 7 -24.30 -19.92 29.70
C ALA A 7 -24.10 -18.85 30.76
N LYS A 8 -23.89 -19.31 31.94
CA LYS A 8 -23.83 -18.65 33.25
C LYS A 8 -22.49 -17.95 33.47
N LEU A 9 -22.53 -16.66 33.74
CA LEU A 9 -21.40 -15.90 34.27
C LEU A 9 -21.12 -16.25 35.73
N LYS A 10 -19.88 -16.49 36.06
CA LYS A 10 -19.35 -16.43 37.43
C LYS A 10 -18.36 -15.27 37.56
N ASN A 11 -18.67 -14.44 38.52
CA ASN A 11 -17.93 -13.34 39.07
C ASN A 11 -16.64 -13.79 39.75
N THR A 12 -15.54 -13.10 39.58
CA THR A 12 -14.57 -12.76 40.60
C THR A 12 -13.88 -11.47 40.25
N GLY A 13 -14.03 -10.47 41.11
CA GLY A 13 -13.34 -9.19 41.00
C GLY A 13 -11.96 -9.24 41.64
N GLU A 14 -11.13 -8.36 41.19
CA GLU A 14 -10.17 -7.55 41.99
C GLU A 14 -9.43 -6.56 41.04
N ILE A 15 -9.71 -5.31 41.29
CA ILE A 15 -8.89 -4.10 41.42
C ILE A 15 -7.48 -4.13 40.78
N MET A 16 -7.27 -3.26 39.80
CA MET A 16 -6.14 -2.32 39.77
C MET A 16 -6.46 -1.17 38.78
N GLU A 17 -6.50 0.04 39.34
CA GLU A 17 -6.41 1.30 38.61
C GLU A 17 -5.08 1.38 37.92
N GLU A 18 -5.07 1.64 36.61
CA GLU A 18 -4.00 2.43 35.98
C GLU A 18 -4.45 3.05 34.68
N ASN A 19 -4.20 4.34 34.59
CA ASN A 19 -4.45 5.27 33.52
C ASN A 19 -4.28 4.68 32.12
N ASN A 20 -5.33 4.70 31.33
CA ASN A 20 -5.18 4.64 29.89
C ASN A 20 -6.09 5.69 29.22
N ARG A 21 -5.51 6.82 28.83
CA ARG A 21 -6.08 7.76 27.89
C ARG A 21 -6.30 7.02 26.58
N LEU A 22 -7.51 6.55 26.38
CA LEU A 22 -7.94 6.06 25.08
C LEU A 22 -8.10 7.29 24.17
N GLU A 23 -7.19 7.45 23.23
CA GLU A 23 -7.44 8.24 22.03
C GLU A 23 -8.67 7.64 21.35
N GLU A 24 -9.78 8.37 21.32
CA GLU A 24 -10.94 8.06 20.49
C GLU A 24 -10.52 8.06 19.03
N VAL A 25 -10.20 6.88 18.52
CA VAL A 25 -10.16 6.66 17.07
C VAL A 25 -11.59 6.79 16.58
N ASN A 26 -11.91 7.94 16.01
CA ASN A 26 -13.19 8.23 15.37
C ASN A 26 -13.30 7.34 14.10
N THR A 27 -13.61 6.06 14.30
CA THR A 27 -13.92 5.14 13.21
C THR A 27 -15.33 5.42 12.75
N GLU A 28 -15.47 6.09 11.58
CA GLU A 28 -16.77 6.18 10.92
C GLU A 28 -17.36 4.77 10.77
N PRO A 29 -18.64 4.59 11.11
CA PRO A 29 -19.26 3.26 11.06
C PRO A 29 -19.20 2.70 9.63
N ALA A 30 -18.46 1.62 9.46
CA ALA A 30 -18.33 0.91 8.19
C ALA A 30 -19.33 -0.25 8.12
N ILE A 31 -19.96 -0.43 6.95
CA ILE A 31 -20.81 -1.60 6.67
C ILE A 31 -19.87 -2.74 6.25
N GLN A 32 -19.93 -3.84 6.98
CA GLN A 32 -19.21 -5.07 6.63
C GLN A 32 -20.10 -5.94 5.75
N LEU A 33 -19.72 -6.12 4.49
CA LEU A 33 -20.34 -7.07 3.59
C LEU A 33 -19.57 -8.39 3.67
N ILE A 34 -20.26 -9.43 4.11
CA ILE A 34 -19.73 -10.80 4.14
C ILE A 34 -20.15 -11.48 2.83
N ILE A 35 -19.19 -11.74 1.94
CA ILE A 35 -19.42 -12.42 0.67
C ILE A 35 -18.96 -13.87 0.80
N PRO A 36 -19.88 -14.86 0.74
CA PRO A 36 -19.50 -16.26 0.79
C PRO A 36 -18.78 -16.67 -0.50
N ARG A 37 -17.61 -17.30 -0.39
CA ARG A 37 -16.93 -18.01 -1.47
C ARG A 37 -17.26 -19.49 -1.39
N GLY A 38 -17.43 -20.15 -2.53
CA GLY A 38 -17.90 -21.54 -2.68
C GLY A 38 -17.03 -22.64 -2.03
N ASN A 39 -16.04 -22.28 -1.20
CA ASN A 39 -15.18 -23.19 -0.44
C ASN A 39 -15.20 -22.92 1.08
N GLY A 40 -16.27 -22.32 1.60
CA GLY A 40 -16.44 -22.12 3.07
C GLY A 40 -15.64 -20.99 3.69
N GLN A 41 -14.96 -20.16 2.89
CA GLN A 41 -14.26 -18.97 3.40
C GLN A 41 -15.08 -17.71 3.12
N GLU A 42 -15.24 -16.86 4.13
CA GLU A 42 -15.93 -15.58 4.05
C GLU A 42 -14.93 -14.45 3.81
N LYS A 43 -15.19 -13.59 2.83
CA LYS A 43 -14.41 -12.35 2.64
C LYS A 43 -15.20 -11.18 3.20
N VAL A 44 -14.68 -10.53 4.22
CA VAL A 44 -15.24 -9.31 4.78
C VAL A 44 -14.68 -8.10 4.04
N VAL A 45 -15.54 -7.32 3.42
CA VAL A 45 -15.19 -6.06 2.76
C VAL A 45 -15.84 -4.91 3.53
N SER A 46 -15.04 -4.03 4.14
CA SER A 46 -15.53 -2.85 4.84
C SER A 46 -15.61 -1.65 3.90
N VAL A 47 -16.81 -1.10 3.75
CA VAL A 47 -17.06 0.10 2.93
C VAL A 47 -17.58 1.21 3.84
N ALA A 48 -17.01 2.42 3.74
CA ALA A 48 -17.48 3.57 4.50
C ALA A 48 -18.96 3.82 4.20
N ARG A 49 -19.78 3.85 5.26
CA ARG A 49 -21.26 3.91 5.19
C ARG A 49 -21.77 5.06 4.31
N LYS A 50 -21.13 6.23 4.36
CA LYS A 50 -21.51 7.38 3.52
C LYS A 50 -21.36 7.10 2.01
N LYS A 51 -20.27 6.46 1.58
CA LYS A 51 -20.05 6.11 0.17
C LYS A 51 -21.00 5.01 -0.31
N ALA A 52 -21.31 4.01 0.52
CA ALA A 52 -22.25 2.94 0.18
C ALA A 52 -23.69 3.46 0.05
N VAL A 53 -24.13 4.35 0.96
CA VAL A 53 -25.49 4.91 0.96
C VAL A 53 -25.70 5.86 -0.23
N THR A 54 -24.71 6.70 -0.58
CA THR A 54 -24.82 7.61 -1.74
C THR A 54 -24.89 6.84 -3.05
N MET A 55 -24.13 5.76 -3.21
CA MET A 55 -24.21 4.91 -4.41
C MET A 55 -25.53 4.13 -4.50
N ALA A 56 -25.99 3.52 -3.41
CA ALA A 56 -27.27 2.81 -3.38
C ALA A 56 -28.45 3.74 -3.68
N GLY A 57 -28.45 4.96 -3.14
CA GLY A 57 -29.44 5.98 -3.40
C GLY A 57 -29.48 6.42 -4.87
N PHE A 58 -28.31 6.57 -5.51
CA PHE A 58 -28.21 6.90 -6.93
C PHE A 58 -28.81 5.81 -7.83
N PHE A 59 -28.46 4.54 -7.61
CA PHE A 59 -29.00 3.42 -8.39
C PHE A 59 -30.51 3.23 -8.18
N ALA A 60 -31.00 3.41 -6.95
CA ALA A 60 -32.43 3.37 -6.65
C ALA A 60 -33.21 4.49 -7.36
N ALA A 61 -32.69 5.71 -7.37
CA ALA A 61 -33.30 6.85 -8.06
C ALA A 61 -33.36 6.63 -9.58
N VAL A 62 -32.29 6.12 -10.21
CA VAL A 62 -32.27 5.80 -11.64
C VAL A 62 -33.29 4.72 -11.97
N PHE A 63 -33.40 3.68 -11.16
CA PHE A 63 -34.37 2.60 -11.37
C PHE A 63 -35.84 3.07 -11.26
N VAL A 64 -36.14 3.93 -10.26
CA VAL A 64 -37.47 4.50 -10.08
C VAL A 64 -37.85 5.42 -11.25
N CYS A 65 -36.90 6.23 -11.75
CA CYS A 65 -37.13 7.09 -12.93
C CYS A 65 -37.40 6.28 -14.19
N LEU A 66 -36.66 5.18 -14.42
CA LEU A 66 -36.87 4.32 -15.59
C LEU A 66 -38.24 3.58 -15.55
N ALA A 67 -38.63 3.08 -14.35
CA ALA A 67 -39.94 2.44 -14.16
C ALA A 67 -41.11 3.43 -14.32
N GLY A 68 -40.95 4.64 -13.80
CA GLY A 68 -41.94 5.72 -13.92
C GLY A 68 -42.15 6.15 -15.39
N ALA A 69 -41.04 6.32 -16.13
CA ALA A 69 -41.10 6.64 -17.56
C ALA A 69 -41.81 5.55 -18.38
N ALA A 70 -41.47 4.28 -18.16
CA ALA A 70 -42.09 3.15 -18.84
C ALA A 70 -43.62 3.04 -18.58
N GLY A 71 -44.03 3.26 -17.31
CA GLY A 71 -45.45 3.28 -16.93
C GLY A 71 -46.24 4.43 -17.58
N PHE A 72 -45.66 5.64 -17.62
CA PHE A 72 -46.28 6.82 -18.24
C PHE A 72 -46.48 6.63 -19.77
N TYR A 73 -45.47 6.11 -20.47
CA TYR A 73 -45.56 5.86 -21.91
C TYR A 73 -46.50 4.70 -22.24
N GLY A 74 -46.58 3.65 -21.41
CA GLY A 74 -47.55 2.56 -21.55
C GLY A 74 -49.00 3.07 -21.42
N TRP A 75 -49.27 3.97 -20.48
CA TRP A 75 -50.60 4.59 -20.31
C TRP A 75 -50.97 5.49 -21.51
N GLN A 76 -50.06 6.33 -22.00
CA GLN A 76 -50.26 7.22 -23.13
C GLN A 76 -50.47 6.42 -24.44
N TYR A 77 -49.78 5.31 -24.64
CA TYR A 77 -49.98 4.39 -25.76
C TYR A 77 -51.40 3.76 -25.80
N HIS A 78 -51.93 3.41 -24.64
CA HIS A 78 -53.24 2.77 -24.54
C HIS A 78 -54.41 3.75 -24.78
N HIS A 79 -54.18 5.06 -24.64
CA HIS A 79 -55.24 6.08 -24.73
C HIS A 79 -55.19 6.96 -25.99
N SER A 80 -54.14 6.89 -26.81
CA SER A 80 -54.04 7.69 -28.03
C SER A 80 -54.38 6.85 -29.29
N LYS A 81 -55.30 7.31 -30.11
CA LYS A 81 -55.43 6.86 -31.50
C LYS A 81 -54.21 7.34 -32.26
N ILE A 82 -53.18 6.51 -32.32
CA ILE A 82 -51.88 6.89 -32.88
C ILE A 82 -51.97 6.92 -34.41
N ASP A 83 -51.84 8.10 -34.98
CA ASP A 83 -51.57 8.28 -36.39
C ASP A 83 -50.24 7.61 -36.76
N LYS A 84 -50.11 6.97 -37.94
CA LYS A 84 -48.92 6.26 -38.36
C LYS A 84 -47.67 7.13 -38.29
N ALA A 85 -47.77 8.41 -38.59
CA ALA A 85 -46.67 9.37 -38.50
C ALA A 85 -46.18 9.57 -37.04
N ALA A 86 -47.11 9.77 -36.11
CA ALA A 86 -46.83 9.88 -34.68
C ALA A 86 -46.21 8.57 -34.09
N TYR A 87 -46.64 7.42 -34.64
CA TYR A 87 -46.07 6.13 -34.23
C TYR A 87 -44.60 5.96 -34.70
N GLN A 88 -44.29 6.41 -35.92
CA GLN A 88 -42.89 6.38 -36.41
C GLN A 88 -41.98 7.36 -35.63
N GLU A 89 -42.46 8.55 -35.31
CA GLU A 89 -41.76 9.50 -34.46
C GLU A 89 -41.54 8.93 -33.05
N TYR A 90 -42.53 8.27 -32.47
CA TYR A 90 -42.41 7.56 -31.20
C TYR A 90 -41.33 6.46 -31.24
N LEU A 91 -41.30 5.63 -32.31
CA LEU A 91 -40.28 4.59 -32.48
C LEU A 91 -38.87 5.15 -32.62
N ALA A 92 -38.70 6.27 -33.35
CA ALA A 92 -37.43 6.96 -33.49
C ALA A 92 -36.95 7.49 -32.13
N HIS A 93 -37.84 8.14 -31.37
CA HIS A 93 -37.56 8.64 -30.03
C HIS A 93 -37.22 7.52 -29.04
N LYS A 94 -37.96 6.38 -29.14
CA LYS A 94 -37.68 5.19 -28.32
C LYS A 94 -36.32 4.61 -28.61
N SER A 95 -35.91 4.49 -29.90
CA SER A 95 -34.60 3.96 -30.28
C SER A 95 -33.46 4.86 -29.81
N GLU A 96 -33.65 6.18 -29.83
CA GLU A 96 -32.68 7.15 -29.29
C GLU A 96 -32.54 7.02 -27.76
N GLN A 97 -33.68 6.86 -27.05
CA GLN A 97 -33.68 6.64 -25.61
C GLN A 97 -33.00 5.31 -25.21
N GLU A 98 -33.28 4.22 -25.95
CA GLU A 98 -32.66 2.92 -25.73
C GLU A 98 -31.12 3.00 -25.95
N ALA A 99 -30.67 3.71 -27.01
CA ALA A 99 -29.24 3.94 -27.24
C ALA A 99 -28.59 4.75 -26.11
N LYS A 100 -29.32 5.73 -25.58
CA LYS A 100 -28.83 6.56 -24.46
C LYS A 100 -28.80 5.78 -23.14
N ILE A 101 -29.80 4.92 -22.89
CA ILE A 101 -29.81 4.00 -21.75
C ILE A 101 -28.64 3.03 -21.84
N GLN A 102 -28.37 2.46 -23.02
CA GLN A 102 -27.25 1.56 -23.23
C GLN A 102 -25.91 2.26 -22.95
N SER A 103 -25.73 3.49 -23.46
CA SER A 103 -24.54 4.31 -23.17
C SER A 103 -24.35 4.55 -21.68
N LEU A 104 -25.44 4.82 -20.93
CA LEU A 104 -25.38 5.02 -19.48
C LEU A 104 -25.03 3.70 -18.73
N LEU A 105 -25.52 2.56 -19.22
CA LEU A 105 -25.16 1.26 -18.66
C LEU A 105 -23.68 0.94 -18.88
N ASP A 106 -23.16 1.22 -20.09
CA ASP A 106 -21.75 1.02 -20.42
C ASP A 106 -20.83 1.93 -19.57
N ASP A 107 -21.23 3.19 -19.37
CA ASP A 107 -20.54 4.12 -18.47
C ASP A 107 -20.53 3.63 -17.02
N ASN A 108 -21.65 3.08 -16.53
CA ASN A 108 -21.76 2.51 -15.20
C ASN A 108 -20.86 1.27 -15.01
N GLU A 109 -20.84 0.37 -16.00
CA GLU A 109 -19.93 -0.78 -15.95
C GLU A 109 -18.46 -0.36 -15.92
N LYS A 110 -18.11 0.66 -16.73
CA LYS A 110 -16.75 1.23 -16.69
C LYS A 110 -16.43 1.78 -15.31
N MET A 111 -17.37 2.52 -14.72
CA MET A 111 -17.21 3.10 -13.39
C MET A 111 -17.00 2.03 -12.29
N LEU A 112 -17.74 0.91 -12.37
CA LEU A 112 -17.57 -0.21 -11.45
C LEU A 112 -16.18 -0.85 -11.59
N ARG A 113 -15.68 -1.02 -12.83
CA ARG A 113 -14.32 -1.51 -13.07
C ARG A 113 -13.27 -0.57 -12.49
N ASP A 114 -13.42 0.72 -12.74
CA ASP A 114 -12.50 1.76 -12.24
C ASP A 114 -12.48 1.83 -10.71
N MET A 115 -13.63 1.67 -10.05
CA MET A 115 -13.69 1.57 -8.59
C MET A 115 -12.99 0.33 -8.04
N SER A 116 -13.10 -0.82 -8.72
CA SER A 116 -12.38 -2.03 -8.32
C SER A 116 -10.86 -1.86 -8.44
N GLU A 117 -10.41 -1.14 -9.46
CA GLU A 117 -9.01 -0.80 -9.64
C GLU A 117 -8.50 0.14 -8.53
N ILE A 118 -9.27 1.18 -8.19
CA ILE A 118 -8.96 2.08 -7.06
C ILE A 118 -8.81 1.29 -5.77
N HIS A 119 -9.72 0.36 -5.49
CA HIS A 119 -9.64 -0.51 -4.30
C HIS A 119 -8.38 -1.38 -4.31
N THR A 120 -7.99 -1.90 -5.47
CA THR A 120 -6.75 -2.67 -5.64
C THR A 120 -5.52 -1.80 -5.38
N LEU A 121 -5.50 -0.57 -5.90
CA LEU A 121 -4.43 0.40 -5.68
C LEU A 121 -4.35 0.83 -4.21
N GLU A 122 -5.48 1.06 -3.55
CA GLU A 122 -5.53 1.36 -2.12
C GLU A 122 -4.93 0.21 -1.29
N THR A 123 -5.25 -1.03 -1.65
CA THR A 123 -4.70 -2.21 -0.97
C THR A 123 -3.18 -2.33 -1.15
N LYS A 124 -2.68 -2.06 -2.36
CA LYS A 124 -1.23 -2.01 -2.63
C LYS A 124 -0.55 -0.90 -1.84
N LEU A 125 -1.16 0.27 -1.81
CA LEU A 125 -0.68 1.43 -1.06
C LEU A 125 -0.57 1.11 0.43
N ARG A 126 -1.62 0.55 1.04
CA ARG A 126 -1.61 0.13 2.45
C ARG A 126 -0.50 -0.88 2.75
N ARG A 127 -0.30 -1.88 1.88
CA ARG A 127 0.81 -2.85 2.05
C ARG A 127 2.17 -2.19 1.95
N ALA A 128 2.37 -1.31 0.98
CA ALA A 128 3.63 -0.58 0.80
C ALA A 128 3.96 0.33 1.99
N VAL A 129 2.94 0.91 2.63
CA VAL A 129 3.08 1.73 3.85
C VAL A 129 3.39 0.85 5.07
N ILE A 130 2.66 -0.27 5.25
CA ILE A 130 2.85 -1.15 6.42
C ILE A 130 4.25 -1.78 6.44
N GLN A 131 4.80 -2.13 5.28
CA GLN A 131 6.18 -2.66 5.18
C GLN A 131 7.24 -1.67 5.69
N ASN A 132 6.90 -0.38 5.79
CA ASN A 132 7.80 0.70 6.22
C ASN A 132 7.35 1.42 7.50
N SER A 133 6.45 0.85 8.28
CA SER A 133 5.85 1.48 9.47
C SER A 133 6.80 1.75 10.65
N GLY A 134 8.10 1.68 10.44
CA GLY A 134 9.09 2.19 11.40
C GLY A 134 9.19 3.73 11.46
N ASP A 135 8.64 4.43 10.48
CA ASP A 135 8.73 5.89 10.33
C ASP A 135 7.37 6.55 10.63
N ARG A 136 7.22 7.03 11.88
CA ARG A 136 5.96 7.66 12.36
C ARG A 136 5.62 8.96 11.63
N ASP A 137 6.61 9.65 11.07
CA ASP A 137 6.39 10.94 10.36
C ASP A 137 5.70 10.75 9.01
N PHE A 138 5.80 9.56 8.42
CA PHE A 138 5.19 9.29 7.11
C PHE A 138 3.69 9.04 7.19
N SER A 139 3.18 8.43 8.28
CA SER A 139 1.74 8.21 8.44
C SER A 139 0.97 9.52 8.54
N SER A 140 1.55 10.53 9.21
CA SER A 140 0.96 11.87 9.33
C SER A 140 0.93 12.64 8.00
N SER A 141 1.90 12.39 7.12
CA SER A 141 1.94 13.00 5.77
C SER A 141 0.87 12.42 4.84
N LEU A 142 0.50 11.14 5.00
CA LEU A 142 -0.56 10.49 4.22
C LEU A 142 -1.96 10.99 4.61
N ASP A 143 -2.19 11.25 5.89
CA ASP A 143 -3.46 11.81 6.35
C ASP A 143 -3.72 13.22 5.80
N SER A 144 -2.65 13.99 5.54
CA SER A 144 -2.75 15.32 4.94
C SER A 144 -3.04 15.30 3.42
N ILE A 145 -2.69 14.21 2.72
CA ILE A 145 -2.92 14.05 1.27
C ILE A 145 -4.31 13.48 0.98
N GLY A 146 -4.89 12.73 1.94
CA GLY A 146 -6.22 12.10 1.81
C GLY A 146 -7.40 13.05 1.97
N THR A 147 -7.21 14.26 2.44
CA THR A 147 -8.26 15.28 2.47
C THR A 147 -8.35 15.95 1.11
N THR A 148 -9.06 15.33 0.17
CA THR A 148 -9.63 16.08 -0.96
C THR A 148 -10.36 17.30 -0.36
N PRO A 149 -10.04 18.52 -0.81
CA PRO A 149 -10.87 19.67 -0.48
C PRO A 149 -12.29 19.27 -0.88
N GLY A 150 -13.20 19.24 0.09
CA GLY A 150 -14.58 18.94 -0.19
C GLY A 150 -14.98 19.78 -1.39
N THR A 151 -15.32 19.15 -2.48
CA THR A 151 -16.00 19.80 -3.58
C THR A 151 -17.20 20.45 -2.92
N LYS A 152 -17.14 21.77 -2.74
CA LYS A 152 -18.36 22.54 -2.52
C LYS A 152 -19.29 22.05 -3.60
N SER A 153 -20.31 21.29 -3.20
CA SER A 153 -21.47 21.06 -4.04
C SER A 153 -21.88 22.44 -4.49
N THR A 154 -21.46 22.82 -5.68
CA THR A 154 -22.14 23.87 -6.39
C THR A 154 -23.45 23.23 -6.76
N ASP A 155 -24.39 23.25 -5.80
CA ASP A 155 -25.79 23.08 -6.06
C ASP A 155 -26.09 24.03 -7.24
N PRO A 156 -26.39 23.53 -8.43
CA PRO A 156 -26.94 24.37 -9.46
C PRO A 156 -28.31 24.71 -8.91
N SER A 157 -28.42 25.81 -8.17
CA SER A 157 -29.70 26.38 -7.83
C SER A 157 -30.41 26.63 -9.15
N TYR A 158 -31.21 25.65 -9.56
CA TYR A 158 -32.13 25.73 -10.68
C TYR A 158 -33.12 26.84 -10.35
N ASN A 159 -32.76 28.04 -10.70
CA ASN A 159 -33.66 29.19 -10.67
C ASN A 159 -34.60 29.02 -11.88
N GLY A 160 -35.62 28.15 -11.67
CA GLY A 160 -36.67 27.87 -12.64
C GLY A 160 -37.48 29.10 -13.02
N LYS A 161 -36.94 29.93 -13.93
CA LYS A 161 -37.73 30.74 -14.82
C LYS A 161 -37.91 29.95 -16.11
N GLY A 162 -38.93 29.08 -16.11
CA GLY A 162 -39.36 28.33 -17.26
C GLY A 162 -39.90 29.28 -18.32
N GLY A 163 -39.12 29.45 -19.40
CA GLY A 163 -39.68 29.76 -20.72
C GLY A 163 -39.97 28.45 -21.45
N PRO A 164 -40.93 28.34 -22.35
CA PRO A 164 -41.20 27.13 -23.10
C PRO A 164 -40.06 26.89 -24.08
N GLY A 165 -39.17 25.91 -23.79
CA GLY A 165 -38.13 25.56 -24.73
C GLY A 165 -36.88 24.85 -24.27
N ALA A 166 -36.76 24.46 -23.00
CA ALA A 166 -35.61 23.66 -22.58
C ALA A 166 -36.09 22.47 -21.73
N ASP A 167 -36.64 21.49 -22.38
CA ASP A 167 -36.81 20.15 -21.79
C ASP A 167 -35.42 19.51 -21.69
N ILE A 168 -34.65 19.90 -20.68
CA ILE A 168 -33.44 19.14 -20.31
C ILE A 168 -33.98 17.82 -19.79
N SER A 169 -33.89 16.78 -20.61
CA SER A 169 -34.35 15.45 -20.25
C SER A 169 -33.60 15.00 -19.00
N MET A 170 -34.28 14.35 -18.07
CA MET A 170 -33.63 13.75 -16.89
C MET A 170 -32.42 12.87 -17.27
N MET A 171 -32.44 12.28 -18.47
CA MET A 171 -31.31 11.53 -19.04
C MET A 171 -30.10 12.40 -19.35
N ASP A 172 -30.30 13.67 -19.79
CA ASP A 172 -29.18 14.60 -20.05
C ASP A 172 -28.53 15.03 -18.75
N VAL A 173 -29.32 15.22 -17.70
CA VAL A 173 -28.80 15.50 -16.35
C VAL A 173 -28.02 14.30 -15.82
N ALA A 174 -28.56 13.08 -15.95
CA ALA A 174 -27.89 11.85 -15.54
C ALA A 174 -26.58 11.62 -16.32
N ALA A 175 -26.60 11.85 -17.64
CA ALA A 175 -25.38 11.73 -18.47
C ALA A 175 -24.30 12.76 -18.07
N ALA A 176 -24.69 13.99 -17.78
CA ALA A 176 -23.76 15.04 -17.31
C ALA A 176 -23.18 14.69 -15.93
N GLN A 177 -23.99 14.14 -15.02
CA GLN A 177 -23.51 13.67 -13.71
C GLN A 177 -22.57 12.49 -13.84
N ASN A 178 -22.87 11.49 -14.68
CA ASN A 178 -21.99 10.35 -14.97
C ASN A 178 -20.65 10.81 -15.52
N LYS A 179 -20.65 11.72 -16.50
CA LYS A 179 -19.42 12.31 -17.08
C LYS A 179 -18.57 13.00 -16.00
N ASN A 180 -19.20 13.76 -15.12
CA ASN A 180 -18.50 14.41 -14.00
C ASN A 180 -17.88 13.37 -13.05
N LEU A 181 -18.65 12.35 -12.67
CA LEU A 181 -18.20 11.29 -11.77
C LEU A 181 -17.05 10.47 -12.39
N THR A 182 -17.15 10.10 -13.67
CA THR A 182 -16.07 9.46 -14.41
C THR A 182 -14.80 10.29 -14.37
N SER A 183 -14.89 11.60 -14.61
CA SER A 183 -13.73 12.49 -14.57
C SER A 183 -13.10 12.62 -13.17
N GLN A 184 -13.88 12.48 -12.10
CA GLN A 184 -13.39 12.45 -10.72
C GLN A 184 -12.67 11.12 -10.42
N ILE A 185 -13.24 10.01 -10.88
CA ILE A 185 -12.65 8.66 -10.76
C ILE A 185 -11.30 8.62 -11.47
N ASP A 186 -11.22 9.10 -12.71
CA ASP A 186 -9.97 9.13 -13.50
C ASP A 186 -8.88 9.96 -12.79
N ARG A 187 -9.24 11.11 -12.21
CA ARG A 187 -8.31 11.92 -11.42
C ARG A 187 -7.85 11.17 -10.16
N GLN A 188 -8.76 10.50 -9.47
CA GLN A 188 -8.42 9.76 -8.25
C GLN A 188 -7.51 8.57 -8.57
N LYS A 189 -7.75 7.84 -9.66
CA LYS A 189 -6.87 6.79 -10.17
C LYS A 189 -5.46 7.33 -10.45
N LYS A 190 -5.36 8.43 -11.19
CA LYS A 190 -4.07 9.07 -11.49
C LYS A 190 -3.30 9.44 -10.22
N ASN A 191 -3.96 10.09 -9.26
CA ASN A 191 -3.33 10.47 -7.99
C ASN A 191 -2.86 9.25 -7.20
N MET A 192 -3.64 8.17 -7.21
CA MET A 192 -3.30 6.92 -6.53
C MET A 192 -2.07 6.24 -7.17
N HIS A 193 -1.99 6.20 -8.50
CA HIS A 193 -0.81 5.69 -9.21
C HIS A 193 0.44 6.53 -8.92
N GLU A 194 0.30 7.84 -8.89
CA GLU A 194 1.40 8.75 -8.57
C GLU A 194 1.91 8.52 -7.13
N LEU A 195 1.00 8.44 -6.16
CA LEU A 195 1.35 8.11 -4.78
C LEU A 195 2.04 6.75 -4.66
N LEU A 196 1.51 5.73 -5.35
CA LEU A 196 2.10 4.40 -5.34
C LEU A 196 3.53 4.44 -5.89
N SER A 197 3.77 5.13 -7.00
CA SER A 197 5.10 5.26 -7.60
C SER A 197 6.09 5.97 -6.67
N ILE A 198 5.64 7.00 -5.94
CA ILE A 198 6.46 7.73 -4.96
C ILE A 198 6.84 6.81 -3.80
N ILE A 199 5.87 6.05 -3.28
CA ILE A 199 6.10 5.13 -2.16
C ILE A 199 7.00 3.97 -2.57
N GLU A 200 6.78 3.36 -3.73
CA GLU A 200 7.63 2.30 -4.27
C GLU A 200 9.05 2.79 -4.51
N GLY A 201 9.20 3.99 -5.07
CA GLY A 201 10.50 4.62 -5.26
C GLY A 201 11.22 4.93 -3.93
N ARG A 202 10.47 5.32 -2.89
CA ARG A 202 11.02 5.49 -1.54
C ARG A 202 11.41 4.15 -0.93
N ASN A 203 10.54 3.14 -1.02
CA ASN A 203 10.79 1.81 -0.49
C ASN A 203 12.03 1.18 -1.13
N ASN A 204 12.17 1.31 -2.44
CA ASN A 204 13.38 0.88 -3.13
C ASN A 204 14.62 1.60 -2.61
N ARG A 205 14.56 2.93 -2.44
CA ARG A 205 15.69 3.68 -1.87
C ARG A 205 16.04 3.24 -0.45
N LEU A 206 15.04 3.01 0.41
CA LEU A 206 15.27 2.55 1.77
C LEU A 206 15.76 1.11 1.84
N SER A 207 15.32 0.27 0.93
CA SER A 207 15.72 -1.14 0.90
C SER A 207 17.16 -1.34 0.45
N ILE A 208 17.73 -0.41 -0.34
CA ILE A 208 19.14 -0.45 -0.79
C ILE A 208 20.10 0.22 0.18
N LEU A 209 19.61 0.96 1.21
CA LEU A 209 20.49 1.56 2.22
C LEU A 209 21.00 0.48 3.18
N PRO A 210 22.32 0.30 3.36
CA PRO A 210 22.91 -0.69 4.26
C PRO A 210 22.88 -0.22 5.72
N ASP A 211 21.66 -0.03 6.26
CA ASP A 211 21.41 0.53 7.58
C ASP A 211 20.90 -0.50 8.60
N LEU A 212 20.67 -1.76 8.18
CA LEU A 212 20.33 -2.85 9.09
C LEU A 212 21.58 -3.34 9.82
N TRP A 213 21.48 -3.47 11.15
CA TRP A 213 22.49 -4.14 11.97
C TRP A 213 22.66 -5.59 11.52
N PRO A 214 23.90 -6.03 11.16
CA PRO A 214 24.09 -7.25 10.39
C PRO A 214 24.10 -8.55 11.19
N THR A 215 23.87 -8.51 12.51
CA THR A 215 23.88 -9.68 13.41
C THR A 215 22.73 -9.61 14.43
N ASP A 216 22.39 -10.75 15.05
CA ASP A 216 21.51 -10.75 16.22
C ASP A 216 22.29 -10.32 17.46
N GLY A 217 22.23 -9.04 17.78
CA GLY A 217 22.99 -8.47 18.90
C GLY A 217 24.49 -8.32 18.61
N GLY A 218 25.31 -8.56 19.61
CA GLY A 218 26.74 -8.35 19.56
C GLY A 218 27.17 -6.99 20.11
N VAL A 219 28.46 -6.83 20.38
CA VAL A 219 29.07 -5.58 20.86
C VAL A 219 30.15 -5.11 19.90
N ILE A 220 30.28 -3.82 19.72
CA ILE A 220 31.35 -3.26 18.89
C ILE A 220 32.67 -3.53 19.61
N SER A 221 33.57 -4.30 18.98
CA SER A 221 34.90 -4.62 19.47
C SER A 221 36.00 -3.76 18.83
N SER A 222 35.77 -3.26 17.61
CA SER A 222 36.69 -2.32 16.95
C SER A 222 35.95 -1.38 16.02
N LEU A 223 36.29 -0.10 16.09
CA LEU A 223 35.72 0.94 15.26
C LEU A 223 36.46 1.08 13.92
N TYR A 224 35.78 1.67 12.95
CA TYR A 224 36.37 2.13 11.70
C TYR A 224 37.45 3.19 11.95
N GLY A 225 38.53 3.17 11.15
CA GLY A 225 39.59 4.19 11.16
C GLY A 225 40.92 3.72 11.72
N GLY A 226 41.78 4.69 12.08
CA GLY A 226 43.12 4.40 12.59
C GLY A 226 43.10 3.76 13.98
N ARG A 227 43.80 2.64 14.12
CA ARG A 227 43.93 1.90 15.40
C ARG A 227 45.36 1.35 15.60
N THR A 228 45.63 0.83 16.78
CA THR A 228 46.76 -0.05 17.01
C THR A 228 46.40 -1.46 16.49
N GLY A 229 47.21 -2.00 15.60
CA GLY A 229 46.98 -3.31 14.99
C GLY A 229 46.92 -4.43 16.05
N PRO A 230 45.85 -5.23 16.08
CA PRO A 230 45.57 -6.17 17.16
C PRO A 230 46.58 -7.34 17.21
N ILE A 231 47.34 -7.57 16.15
CA ILE A 231 48.24 -8.71 16.03
C ILE A 231 49.71 -8.27 16.09
N ASN A 232 50.07 -7.17 15.43
CA ASN A 232 51.45 -6.69 15.30
C ASN A 232 51.80 -5.46 16.14
N GLY A 233 50.81 -4.82 16.79
CA GLY A 233 51.00 -3.65 17.65
C GLY A 233 51.37 -2.35 16.92
N GLY A 234 51.51 -2.36 15.59
CA GLY A 234 51.78 -1.18 14.78
C GLY A 234 50.52 -0.38 14.44
N PHE A 235 50.71 0.74 13.75
CA PHE A 235 49.54 1.47 13.18
C PHE A 235 48.83 0.62 12.13
N ASP A 236 47.54 0.53 12.24
CA ASP A 236 46.62 -0.19 11.33
C ASP A 236 45.46 0.68 10.97
N TRP A 237 45.00 0.62 9.72
CA TRP A 237 43.79 1.27 9.27
C TRP A 237 42.70 0.21 9.14
N HIS A 238 41.65 0.33 9.94
CA HIS A 238 40.51 -0.57 9.96
C HIS A 238 39.44 -0.07 9.01
N PRO A 239 39.17 -0.77 7.86
CA PRO A 239 38.24 -0.28 6.85
C PRO A 239 36.76 -0.56 7.19
N GLY A 240 36.47 -1.11 8.37
CA GLY A 240 35.11 -1.54 8.75
C GLY A 240 34.81 -1.41 10.23
N LEU A 241 33.79 -2.10 10.65
CA LEU A 241 33.33 -2.23 12.03
C LEU A 241 33.40 -3.68 12.45
N ASP A 242 34.07 -3.97 13.57
CA ASP A 242 34.07 -5.34 14.11
C ASP A 242 33.01 -5.48 15.19
N ILE A 243 32.14 -6.49 15.03
CA ILE A 243 31.04 -6.82 15.94
C ILE A 243 31.34 -8.18 16.59
N ALA A 244 31.78 -8.15 17.85
CA ALA A 244 32.01 -9.35 18.64
C ALA A 244 30.68 -10.02 19.02
N VAL A 245 30.54 -11.25 18.57
CA VAL A 245 29.38 -12.11 18.81
C VAL A 245 29.78 -13.58 18.59
N ASP A 246 29.02 -14.50 19.15
CA ASP A 246 29.34 -15.93 19.12
C ASP A 246 29.43 -16.51 17.69
N ILE A 247 30.34 -17.47 17.51
CA ILE A 247 30.46 -18.25 16.27
C ILE A 247 29.14 -18.93 15.98
N GLY A 248 28.71 -18.88 14.69
CA GLY A 248 27.46 -19.47 14.22
C GLY A 248 26.24 -18.55 14.34
N THR A 249 26.39 -17.34 14.93
CA THR A 249 25.35 -16.32 14.89
C THR A 249 25.01 -15.98 13.44
N PRO A 250 23.75 -15.91 13.03
CA PRO A 250 23.37 -15.53 11.69
C PRO A 250 23.88 -14.14 11.31
N VAL A 251 24.37 -14.02 10.07
CA VAL A 251 24.74 -12.75 9.44
C VAL A 251 23.69 -12.39 8.41
N TYR A 252 23.18 -11.17 8.52
CA TYR A 252 22.10 -10.65 7.68
C TYR A 252 22.60 -9.63 6.67
N ALA A 253 22.05 -9.65 5.46
CA ALA A 253 22.30 -8.60 4.48
C ALA A 253 21.79 -7.25 5.02
N ALA A 254 22.66 -6.26 5.14
CA ALA A 254 22.33 -4.93 5.66
C ALA A 254 21.37 -4.14 4.77
N ALA A 255 21.29 -4.50 3.48
CA ALA A 255 20.33 -3.98 2.50
C ALA A 255 20.05 -5.03 1.43
N MET A 256 19.00 -4.80 0.61
CA MET A 256 18.76 -5.62 -0.59
C MET A 256 19.86 -5.39 -1.62
N GLY A 257 20.18 -6.41 -2.41
CA GLY A 257 21.19 -6.25 -3.46
C GLY A 257 21.51 -7.55 -4.17
N THR A 258 22.59 -7.50 -4.96
CA THR A 258 23.15 -8.68 -5.65
C THR A 258 24.49 -9.01 -5.03
N VAL A 259 24.68 -10.25 -4.67
CA VAL A 259 25.95 -10.79 -4.16
C VAL A 259 26.98 -10.67 -5.25
N GLU A 260 28.02 -9.86 -5.03
CA GLU A 260 29.12 -9.66 -5.97
C GLU A 260 30.19 -10.74 -5.79
N MET A 261 30.48 -11.05 -4.52
CA MET A 261 31.45 -12.08 -4.14
C MET A 261 30.92 -12.90 -2.95
N ALA A 262 31.14 -14.20 -2.99
CA ALA A 262 30.89 -15.14 -1.91
C ALA A 262 31.94 -16.22 -1.93
N GLY A 263 32.84 -16.26 -0.91
CA GLY A 263 33.93 -17.22 -0.85
C GLY A 263 35.11 -16.71 -0.03
N TRP A 264 36.24 -17.38 -0.14
CA TRP A 264 37.46 -16.98 0.58
C TRP A 264 38.12 -15.73 -0.03
N ASN A 265 38.38 -14.74 0.79
CA ASN A 265 39.02 -13.48 0.40
C ASN A 265 40.22 -13.14 1.31
N GLY A 266 41.36 -13.81 1.10
CA GLY A 266 42.62 -13.51 1.77
C GLY A 266 42.47 -13.37 3.28
N GLY A 267 42.91 -12.19 3.82
CA GLY A 267 42.83 -11.86 5.23
C GLY A 267 41.42 -11.80 5.81
N TYR A 268 40.41 -11.53 4.99
CA TYR A 268 39.00 -11.51 5.42
C TYR A 268 38.40 -12.91 5.67
N GLY A 269 39.11 -13.98 5.28
CA GLY A 269 38.60 -15.34 5.41
C GLY A 269 37.38 -15.60 4.52
N GLN A 270 36.38 -16.28 5.05
CA GLN A 270 35.07 -16.43 4.40
C GLN A 270 34.38 -15.06 4.34
N TYR A 271 34.04 -14.64 3.13
CA TYR A 271 33.67 -13.26 2.83
C TYR A 271 32.50 -13.19 1.87
N VAL A 272 31.61 -12.26 2.12
CA VAL A 272 30.50 -11.91 1.23
C VAL A 272 30.57 -10.42 0.94
N LYS A 273 30.42 -10.03 -0.33
CA LYS A 273 30.25 -8.64 -0.75
C LYS A 273 28.94 -8.50 -1.53
N ILE A 274 28.13 -7.48 -1.20
CA ILE A 274 26.84 -7.25 -1.78
C ILE A 274 26.79 -5.85 -2.36
N ARG A 275 26.36 -5.72 -3.63
CA ARG A 275 26.10 -4.45 -4.28
C ARG A 275 24.62 -4.15 -4.19
N HIS A 276 24.28 -3.00 -3.57
CA HIS A 276 22.92 -2.59 -3.26
C HIS A 276 22.31 -1.65 -4.31
N GLY A 277 23.13 -1.09 -5.21
CA GLY A 277 22.73 -0.04 -6.14
C GLY A 277 23.00 1.36 -5.61
N ASN A 278 22.88 2.37 -6.47
CA ASN A 278 23.15 3.79 -6.16
C ASN A 278 24.51 4.02 -5.45
N GLY A 279 25.54 3.26 -5.84
CA GLY A 279 26.86 3.37 -5.27
C GLY A 279 27.05 2.69 -3.90
N TYR A 280 26.00 2.15 -3.27
CA TYR A 280 26.10 1.45 -2.00
C TYR A 280 26.54 0.00 -2.17
N GLU A 281 27.49 -0.42 -1.33
CA GLU A 281 27.91 -1.81 -1.18
C GLU A 281 28.12 -2.11 0.30
N SER A 282 28.03 -3.39 0.67
CA SER A 282 28.44 -3.88 2.00
C SER A 282 29.27 -5.13 1.89
N ALA A 283 30.14 -5.36 2.88
CA ALA A 283 30.96 -6.53 2.94
C ALA A 283 31.02 -7.11 4.35
N TYR A 284 31.18 -8.43 4.40
CA TYR A 284 31.06 -9.25 5.60
C TYR A 284 32.23 -10.25 5.62
N GLY A 285 33.11 -10.11 6.61
CA GLY A 285 34.33 -10.91 6.75
C GLY A 285 34.31 -11.82 7.96
N HIS A 286 35.32 -12.68 8.03
CA HIS A 286 35.63 -13.63 9.09
C HIS A 286 34.53 -14.65 9.38
N MET A 287 33.62 -14.89 8.41
CA MET A 287 32.49 -15.79 8.56
C MET A 287 32.95 -17.25 8.75
N SER A 288 32.15 -18.06 9.46
CA SER A 288 32.38 -19.51 9.57
C SER A 288 31.79 -20.29 8.39
N GLY A 289 30.76 -19.77 7.77
CA GLY A 289 30.08 -20.35 6.62
C GLY A 289 29.29 -19.32 5.84
N ILE A 290 29.17 -19.53 4.54
CA ILE A 290 28.43 -18.68 3.60
C ILE A 290 27.16 -19.40 3.18
N ALA A 291 26.03 -18.72 3.19
CA ALA A 291 24.70 -19.26 2.82
C ALA A 291 24.22 -18.80 1.43
N VAL A 292 25.00 -17.99 0.71
CA VAL A 292 24.65 -17.38 -0.57
C VAL A 292 25.74 -17.63 -1.61
N THR A 293 25.43 -17.37 -2.88
CA THR A 293 26.38 -17.52 -3.99
C THR A 293 26.51 -16.22 -4.79
N ALA A 294 27.64 -16.01 -5.44
CA ALA A 294 27.83 -14.87 -6.33
C ALA A 294 26.74 -14.82 -7.42
N GLY A 295 26.21 -13.66 -7.69
CA GLY A 295 25.09 -13.42 -8.61
C GLY A 295 23.70 -13.57 -7.96
N GLN A 296 23.58 -14.13 -6.76
CA GLN A 296 22.31 -14.26 -6.05
C GLN A 296 21.77 -12.89 -5.65
N GLN A 297 20.46 -12.71 -5.82
CA GLN A 297 19.73 -11.56 -5.27
C GLN A 297 19.31 -11.85 -3.84
N VAL A 298 19.60 -10.94 -2.93
CA VAL A 298 19.23 -11.04 -1.51
C VAL A 298 18.38 -9.85 -1.08
N ARG A 299 17.49 -10.10 -0.15
CA ARG A 299 16.67 -9.05 0.49
C ARG A 299 17.40 -8.52 1.73
N LYS A 300 17.08 -7.30 2.11
CA LYS A 300 17.50 -6.76 3.40
C LYS A 300 17.00 -7.65 4.54
N GLY A 301 17.91 -8.05 5.43
CA GLY A 301 17.63 -8.98 6.53
C GLY A 301 17.63 -10.47 6.13
N GLU A 302 18.00 -10.81 4.90
CA GLU A 302 18.18 -12.21 4.50
C GLU A 302 19.49 -12.76 5.07
N ILE A 303 19.47 -14.00 5.55
CA ILE A 303 20.66 -14.67 6.08
C ILE A 303 21.64 -14.93 4.92
N ILE A 304 22.86 -14.41 5.03
CA ILE A 304 23.91 -14.55 4.03
C ILE A 304 25.06 -15.46 4.49
N GLY A 305 25.06 -15.84 5.76
CA GLY A 305 26.02 -16.75 6.35
C GLY A 305 26.05 -16.68 7.88
N PHE A 306 27.15 -17.06 8.48
CA PHE A 306 27.28 -17.20 9.93
C PHE A 306 28.61 -16.61 10.42
N VAL A 307 28.59 -15.97 11.59
CA VAL A 307 29.78 -15.41 12.23
C VAL A 307 30.81 -16.49 12.51
N GLY A 308 32.06 -16.13 12.36
CA GLY A 308 33.21 -17.03 12.59
C GLY A 308 34.42 -16.31 13.16
N SER A 309 35.58 -16.84 12.81
CA SER A 309 36.90 -16.28 13.11
C SER A 309 37.89 -16.74 12.03
N THR A 310 37.45 -16.82 10.76
CA THR A 310 38.29 -17.27 9.65
C THR A 310 39.15 -16.13 9.12
N GLY A 311 40.27 -16.47 8.47
CA GLY A 311 41.23 -15.49 7.96
C GLY A 311 42.10 -14.86 9.06
N TYR A 312 42.40 -13.55 8.94
CA TYR A 312 43.22 -12.81 9.86
C TYR A 312 42.38 -12.20 11.00
N SER A 313 42.05 -13.03 11.98
CA SER A 313 41.15 -12.71 13.07
C SER A 313 41.73 -13.13 14.41
N THR A 314 41.50 -12.34 15.47
CA THR A 314 41.96 -12.61 16.86
C THR A 314 40.93 -13.34 17.70
N GLY A 315 39.70 -13.48 17.23
CA GLY A 315 38.58 -14.13 17.93
C GLY A 315 37.26 -14.00 17.21
N PRO A 316 36.20 -14.58 17.77
CA PRO A 316 34.88 -14.56 17.15
C PRO A 316 34.32 -13.15 16.95
N HIS A 317 34.11 -12.71 15.72
CA HIS A 317 33.45 -11.46 15.37
C HIS A 317 33.03 -11.45 13.90
N LEU A 318 32.12 -10.55 13.56
CA LEU A 318 31.84 -10.16 12.19
C LEU A 318 32.62 -8.88 11.89
N HIS A 319 33.42 -8.90 10.82
CA HIS A 319 33.97 -7.70 10.21
C HIS A 319 32.97 -7.18 9.17
N PHE A 320 32.50 -5.94 9.35
CA PHE A 320 31.46 -5.32 8.53
C PHE A 320 31.95 -4.04 7.90
N GLU A 321 31.85 -3.94 6.57
CA GLU A 321 32.23 -2.74 5.81
C GLU A 321 31.03 -2.19 5.04
N VAL A 322 31.03 -0.86 4.88
CA VAL A 322 30.09 -0.15 3.99
C VAL A 322 30.89 0.71 3.03
N PHE A 323 30.48 0.67 1.76
CA PHE A 323 31.08 1.50 0.71
C PHE A 323 30.01 2.41 0.10
N VAL A 324 30.46 3.62 -0.27
CA VAL A 324 29.70 4.57 -1.08
C VAL A 324 30.59 4.99 -2.25
N ASP A 325 30.10 4.74 -3.47
CA ASP A 325 30.83 5.02 -4.71
C ASP A 325 32.25 4.41 -4.77
N GLY A 326 32.40 3.23 -4.15
CA GLY A 326 33.64 2.46 -4.10
C GLY A 326 34.60 2.84 -2.95
N GLU A 327 34.25 3.85 -2.15
CA GLU A 327 35.05 4.27 -1.00
C GLU A 327 34.48 3.72 0.31
N ASN A 328 35.32 3.16 1.18
CA ASN A 328 34.91 2.72 2.51
C ASN A 328 34.49 3.92 3.37
N ILE A 329 33.38 3.82 4.03
CA ILE A 329 32.91 4.80 5.02
C ILE A 329 32.74 4.14 6.39
N ASP A 330 32.70 4.93 7.46
CA ASP A 330 32.33 4.41 8.78
C ASP A 330 30.94 3.81 8.78
N PRO A 331 30.81 2.48 8.98
CA PRO A 331 29.51 1.81 8.97
C PRO A 331 28.50 2.40 9.96
N LEU A 332 28.97 2.93 11.09
CA LEU A 332 28.11 3.56 12.09
C LEU A 332 27.39 4.80 11.57
N TYR A 333 27.93 5.47 10.53
CA TYR A 333 27.22 6.57 9.90
C TYR A 333 25.90 6.13 9.27
N MET A 334 25.89 4.93 8.66
CA MET A 334 24.66 4.36 8.09
C MET A 334 23.78 3.76 9.18
N LEU A 335 24.35 2.92 10.07
CA LEU A 335 23.61 2.20 11.12
C LEU A 335 22.96 3.14 12.17
N LYS A 336 23.49 4.35 12.39
CA LYS A 336 22.89 5.35 13.30
C LYS A 336 21.64 6.02 12.74
N LYS A 337 21.44 5.97 11.42
CA LYS A 337 20.25 6.56 10.77
C LYS A 337 19.03 5.66 10.85
N ALA A 338 19.19 4.38 11.20
CA ALA A 338 18.13 3.40 11.31
C ALA A 338 17.38 3.44 12.67
N LYS A 339 17.84 4.28 13.64
CA LYS A 339 17.15 4.53 14.92
C LYS A 339 16.24 5.74 14.80
#